data_2445955678fb79035477879a2c2d17de
#
_entry.id   2445955678fb79035477879a2c2d17de
#
_cell.length_a   1.000
_cell.length_b   1.000
_cell.length_c   1.000
_cell.angle_alpha   90.00
_cell.angle_beta   90.00
_cell.angle_gamma   90.00
#
_symmetry.space_group_name_H-M   'P 1'
#
loop_
_entity.id
_entity.type
_entity.pdbx_description
1 polymer ?
#
loop_
_entity_poly.entity_id
_entity_poly.type
_entity_poly.pdbx_seq_one_letter_code
_entity_poly.pdbx_strand_id
1 'polypeptide(L)'
;ELDRDVNEYLDFSIPPTYPQPITLRHILTHTAGFEETLKELFASDPQRMPSLRDYLRKHLPQRIYPPGMVVAYSNYATALAGYIVERISGQPFAAYVSEHILKPLGMEHATFEQPLPEPLQSHMSKGYIVASQPPLPFELIPAAPAGALSVSGLDMARFMLAHLQEGSYQGGRILLPETIRTMHARQWGPHEDLNGMALGFYEESRNGLRIIGHGGDTVLFHSDLHLIPEVGIGFFISQNSAGRGTGNLRGEVWKAFLDRYFPFAPPKASSAPGAAEDVRAASGSYISSRRNETSFVRALAMLGGTQISPRGDDAIEISGLEALTGRAKRWQWIAPMRFREADGQDVIAFRRDENGRMEAALSAVPVFVFQRVSWYQGSRLLQILFGFAIGIFALTLLLWGVGGILRRHYRRKLELAPTERRVRILARISCAVILLFVLGFVILFQSAQTNPGMFSDELDPVLRLLQVVGWLGVAGMLAIFYDVYLCWSNKGRGWVARLAGTALALACVAWSWFLLVTNALSLNLRY
;
A
#
# COMPACT_ATOMS: atom_id res chain seq x y z
N GLU A 1 -13.10 1.55 28.22
CA GLU A 1 -12.39 2.63 27.48
C GLU A 1 -12.09 2.22 26.03
N LEU A 2 -11.71 0.96 25.77
CA LEU A 2 -11.37 0.51 24.41
C LEU A 2 -12.53 0.63 23.39
N ASP A 3 -13.77 0.62 23.87
CA ASP A 3 -14.97 0.57 23.03
C ASP A 3 -15.78 1.89 23.03
N ARG A 4 -15.20 2.98 23.57
CA ARG A 4 -15.78 4.32 23.49
C ARG A 4 -15.46 5.00 22.15
N ASP A 5 -16.31 5.94 21.73
CA ASP A 5 -16.05 6.78 20.57
C ASP A 5 -14.77 7.60 20.78
N VAL A 6 -13.83 7.49 19.86
CA VAL A 6 -12.56 8.24 19.94
C VAL A 6 -12.77 9.76 19.89
N ASN A 7 -13.87 10.24 19.30
CA ASN A 7 -14.21 11.66 19.29
C ASN A 7 -14.39 12.25 20.71
N GLU A 8 -14.69 11.42 21.74
CA GLU A 8 -14.77 11.88 23.14
C GLU A 8 -13.41 12.35 23.69
N TYR A 9 -12.31 11.89 23.09
CA TYR A 9 -10.94 12.22 23.52
C TYR A 9 -10.29 13.33 22.69
N LEU A 10 -10.87 13.65 21.50
CA LEU A 10 -10.28 14.57 20.54
C LEU A 10 -10.77 16.01 20.76
N ASP A 11 -9.94 16.98 20.38
CA ASP A 11 -10.29 18.41 20.30
C ASP A 11 -10.59 18.85 18.85
N PHE A 12 -10.73 17.88 17.97
CA PHE A 12 -11.31 18.00 16.61
C PHE A 12 -12.25 16.82 16.39
N SER A 13 -13.06 16.84 15.35
CA SER A 13 -14.04 15.77 15.08
C SER A 13 -13.68 14.98 13.84
N ILE A 14 -13.78 13.65 13.93
CA ILE A 14 -13.81 12.75 12.78
C ILE A 14 -15.27 12.65 12.33
N PRO A 15 -15.58 13.04 11.07
CA PRO A 15 -16.97 13.04 10.58
C PRO A 15 -17.62 11.65 10.64
N PRO A 16 -18.93 11.56 10.96
CA PRO A 16 -19.66 10.30 10.99
C PRO A 16 -19.98 9.81 9.56
N THR A 17 -19.05 9.06 8.96
CA THR A 17 -19.25 8.46 7.62
C THR A 17 -20.13 7.21 7.68
N TYR A 18 -20.08 6.49 8.79
CA TYR A 18 -20.87 5.27 9.05
C TYR A 18 -21.60 5.41 10.38
N PRO A 19 -22.69 4.65 10.61
CA PRO A 19 -23.46 4.72 11.86
C PRO A 19 -22.65 4.37 13.10
N GLN A 20 -21.70 3.43 12.99
CA GLN A 20 -20.87 2.98 14.11
C GLN A 20 -19.74 3.99 14.37
N PRO A 21 -19.45 4.33 15.64
CA PRO A 21 -18.31 5.15 16.00
C PRO A 21 -16.99 4.40 15.80
N ILE A 22 -15.91 5.14 15.62
CA ILE A 22 -14.56 4.59 15.72
C ILE A 22 -14.19 4.45 17.20
N THR A 23 -13.61 3.33 17.58
CA THR A 23 -13.14 3.07 18.94
C THR A 23 -11.64 2.81 18.96
N LEU A 24 -11.00 2.88 20.15
CA LEU A 24 -9.59 2.51 20.29
C LEU A 24 -9.34 1.06 19.88
N ARG A 25 -10.29 0.16 20.13
CA ARG A 25 -10.19 -1.23 19.64
C ARG A 25 -10.07 -1.27 18.12
N HIS A 26 -10.89 -0.53 17.40
CA HIS A 26 -10.83 -0.45 15.93
C HIS A 26 -9.49 0.13 15.44
N ILE A 27 -8.94 1.11 16.14
CA ILE A 27 -7.62 1.69 15.83
C ILE A 27 -6.52 0.65 16.02
N LEU A 28 -6.46 0.00 17.18
CA LEU A 28 -5.40 -0.93 17.56
C LEU A 28 -5.47 -2.28 16.82
N THR A 29 -6.60 -2.59 16.19
CA THR A 29 -6.77 -3.75 15.29
C THR A 29 -6.75 -3.36 13.82
N HIS A 30 -6.48 -2.11 13.49
CA HIS A 30 -6.49 -1.57 12.11
C HIS A 30 -7.81 -1.82 11.36
N THR A 31 -8.93 -1.79 12.07
CA THR A 31 -10.27 -1.94 11.51
C THR A 31 -11.09 -0.64 11.57
N ALA A 32 -10.45 0.51 11.74
CA ALA A 32 -11.13 1.82 11.78
C ALA A 32 -11.71 2.27 10.43
N GLY A 33 -11.26 1.66 9.33
CA GLY A 33 -11.80 1.86 8.00
C GLY A 33 -11.21 3.05 7.23
N PHE A 34 -10.10 3.63 7.67
CA PHE A 34 -9.40 4.69 6.95
C PHE A 34 -8.73 4.13 5.68
N GLU A 35 -8.75 4.92 4.61
CA GLU A 35 -7.94 4.64 3.42
C GLU A 35 -6.45 4.94 3.66
N GLU A 36 -5.58 4.33 2.85
CA GLU A 36 -4.14 4.60 2.89
C GLU A 36 -3.82 5.98 2.31
N THR A 37 -2.82 6.65 2.89
CA THR A 37 -2.34 7.95 2.41
C THR A 37 -0.82 7.96 2.32
N LEU A 38 -0.30 8.65 1.31
CA LEU A 38 1.14 8.88 1.13
C LEU A 38 1.57 10.27 1.58
N LYS A 39 0.59 11.20 1.70
CA LYS A 39 0.85 12.61 2.00
C LYS A 39 1.35 12.79 3.41
N GLU A 40 2.46 13.53 3.55
CA GLU A 40 3.14 13.78 4.82
C GLU A 40 3.50 12.50 5.59
N LEU A 41 3.75 11.40 4.87
CA LEU A 41 4.27 10.18 5.49
C LEU A 41 5.71 10.37 5.95
N PHE A 42 6.49 11.14 5.20
CA PHE A 42 7.86 11.57 5.51
C PHE A 42 7.98 13.09 5.40
N ALA A 43 8.82 13.69 6.22
CA ALA A 43 9.19 15.10 6.12
C ALA A 43 10.64 15.25 5.64
N SER A 44 10.91 16.28 4.84
CA SER A 44 12.25 16.59 4.34
C SER A 44 12.98 17.63 5.17
N ASP A 45 12.28 18.36 6.04
CA ASP A 45 12.83 19.45 6.85
C ASP A 45 12.33 19.35 8.30
N PRO A 46 13.23 19.18 9.28
CA PRO A 46 12.83 19.10 10.68
C PRO A 46 12.19 20.38 11.21
N GLN A 47 12.49 21.55 10.62
CA GLN A 47 11.91 22.83 11.03
C GLN A 47 10.45 22.98 10.58
N ARG A 48 10.01 22.15 9.65
CA ARG A 48 8.65 22.15 9.10
C ARG A 48 7.79 20.99 9.60
N MET A 49 8.31 20.23 10.56
CA MET A 49 7.55 19.14 11.17
C MET A 49 6.29 19.69 11.85
N PRO A 50 5.09 19.26 11.44
CA PRO A 50 3.84 19.66 12.11
C PRO A 50 3.77 19.06 13.51
N SER A 51 3.00 19.70 14.41
CA SER A 51 2.57 19.03 15.62
C SER A 51 1.73 17.79 15.27
N LEU A 52 1.72 16.77 16.14
CA LEU A 52 0.90 15.57 15.90
C LEU A 52 -0.59 15.93 15.74
N ARG A 53 -1.08 16.92 16.50
CA ARG A 53 -2.42 17.48 16.38
C ARG A 53 -2.70 18.06 14.98
N ASP A 54 -1.79 18.92 14.50
CA ASP A 54 -1.99 19.60 13.21
C ASP A 54 -1.90 18.62 12.05
N TYR A 55 -0.98 17.64 12.11
CA TYR A 55 -0.90 16.54 11.18
C TYR A 55 -2.24 15.80 11.09
N LEU A 56 -2.77 15.32 12.21
CA LEU A 56 -4.00 14.53 12.25
C LEU A 56 -5.24 15.31 11.80
N ARG A 57 -5.34 16.57 12.20
CA ARG A 57 -6.47 17.44 11.81
C ARG A 57 -6.47 17.76 10.33
N LYS A 58 -5.29 18.03 9.75
CA LYS A 58 -5.15 18.47 8.37
C LYS A 58 -5.22 17.32 7.38
N HIS A 59 -4.66 16.17 7.73
CA HIS A 59 -4.49 15.03 6.83
C HIS A 59 -5.43 13.85 7.16
N LEU A 60 -6.62 14.15 7.70
CA LEU A 60 -7.64 13.13 7.99
C LEU A 60 -8.02 12.36 6.72
N PRO A 61 -7.74 11.04 6.62
CA PRO A 61 -8.09 10.23 5.47
C PRO A 61 -9.60 10.01 5.36
N GLN A 62 -10.07 9.68 4.17
CA GLN A 62 -11.45 9.22 4.00
C GLN A 62 -11.63 7.83 4.64
N ARG A 63 -12.85 7.58 5.11
CA ARG A 63 -13.23 6.25 5.60
C ARG A 63 -13.91 5.50 4.46
N ILE A 64 -13.32 4.36 4.08
CA ILE A 64 -13.78 3.53 2.97
C ILE A 64 -14.42 2.21 3.44
N TYR A 65 -14.35 1.92 4.73
CA TYR A 65 -15.02 0.78 5.37
C TYR A 65 -15.73 1.19 6.66
N PRO A 66 -16.84 0.52 7.01
CA PRO A 66 -17.39 0.58 8.37
C PRO A 66 -16.39 0.09 9.40
N PRO A 67 -16.35 0.68 10.62
CA PRO A 67 -15.47 0.22 11.69
C PRO A 67 -15.74 -1.23 12.06
N GLY A 68 -14.69 -2.01 12.29
CA GLY A 68 -14.76 -3.42 12.67
C GLY A 68 -14.97 -4.41 11.52
N MET A 69 -15.33 -3.94 10.32
CA MET A 69 -15.68 -4.81 9.20
C MET A 69 -14.47 -5.46 8.54
N VAL A 70 -13.46 -4.67 8.20
CA VAL A 70 -12.30 -5.10 7.39
C VAL A 70 -11.02 -4.57 8.01
N VAL A 71 -9.99 -5.41 8.09
CA VAL A 71 -8.65 -4.96 8.44
C VAL A 71 -8.04 -4.22 7.23
N ALA A 72 -7.59 -3.01 7.50
CA ALA A 72 -6.86 -2.15 6.57
C ALA A 72 -5.87 -1.32 7.38
N TYR A 73 -4.61 -1.76 7.43
CA TYR A 73 -3.57 -1.12 8.21
C TYR A 73 -3.50 0.39 7.94
N SER A 74 -3.41 1.19 9.01
CA SER A 74 -3.41 2.64 8.89
C SER A 74 -2.41 3.29 9.86
N ASN A 75 -1.38 3.94 9.31
CA ASN A 75 -0.46 4.76 10.09
C ASN A 75 -1.17 5.95 10.74
N TYR A 76 -2.14 6.55 10.03
CA TYR A 76 -2.96 7.62 10.58
C TYR A 76 -3.70 7.17 11.85
N ALA A 77 -4.32 5.98 11.84
CA ALA A 77 -5.02 5.45 13.00
C ALA A 77 -4.08 5.26 14.20
N THR A 78 -2.88 4.72 13.98
CA THR A 78 -1.87 4.55 15.03
C THR A 78 -1.40 5.91 15.58
N ALA A 79 -1.17 6.89 14.71
CA ALA A 79 -0.83 8.25 15.12
C ALA A 79 -1.96 8.89 15.96
N LEU A 80 -3.22 8.62 15.61
CA LEU A 80 -4.40 9.07 16.36
C LEU A 80 -4.44 8.48 17.77
N ALA A 81 -4.10 7.19 17.94
CA ALA A 81 -3.98 6.58 19.28
C ALA A 81 -2.91 7.29 20.11
N GLY A 82 -1.74 7.59 19.53
CA GLY A 82 -0.70 8.35 20.21
C GLY A 82 -1.14 9.77 20.60
N TYR A 83 -1.91 10.42 19.74
CA TYR A 83 -2.47 11.73 20.07
C TYR A 83 -3.50 11.68 21.20
N ILE A 84 -4.31 10.63 21.27
CA ILE A 84 -5.22 10.41 22.42
C ILE A 84 -4.42 10.28 23.72
N VAL A 85 -3.24 9.65 23.68
CA VAL A 85 -2.32 9.63 24.85
C VAL A 85 -1.89 11.05 25.22
N GLU A 86 -1.48 11.90 24.26
CA GLU A 86 -1.15 13.30 24.55
C GLU A 86 -2.31 14.06 25.18
N ARG A 87 -3.53 13.87 24.65
CA ARG A 87 -4.73 14.55 25.15
C ARG A 87 -5.10 14.17 26.57
N ILE A 88 -4.97 12.90 26.91
CA ILE A 88 -5.34 12.39 28.25
C ILE A 88 -4.25 12.69 29.28
N SER A 89 -2.97 12.52 28.89
CA SER A 89 -1.85 12.72 29.82
C SER A 89 -1.46 14.19 30.00
N GLY A 90 -1.76 15.03 29.02
CA GLY A 90 -1.28 16.42 28.98
C GLY A 90 0.21 16.55 28.64
N GLN A 91 0.86 15.46 28.20
CA GLN A 91 2.27 15.39 27.85
C GLN A 91 2.44 15.11 26.34
N PRO A 92 3.48 15.65 25.67
CA PRO A 92 3.84 15.22 24.33
C PRO A 92 4.10 13.70 24.29
N PHE A 93 3.69 13.04 23.19
CA PHE A 93 3.78 11.57 23.05
C PHE A 93 5.20 11.03 23.33
N ALA A 94 6.24 11.64 22.73
CA ALA A 94 7.63 11.24 22.93
C ALA A 94 8.05 11.31 24.40
N ALA A 95 7.65 12.38 25.12
CA ALA A 95 7.93 12.55 26.54
C ALA A 95 7.19 11.52 27.39
N TYR A 96 5.90 11.29 27.11
CA TYR A 96 5.10 10.27 27.79
C TYR A 96 5.72 8.87 27.66
N VAL A 97 6.06 8.47 26.44
CA VAL A 97 6.67 7.15 26.20
C VAL A 97 8.04 7.04 26.86
N SER A 98 8.85 8.10 26.80
CA SER A 98 10.16 8.14 27.48
C SER A 98 10.01 7.93 28.98
N GLU A 99 9.06 8.62 29.64
CA GLU A 99 8.87 8.56 31.08
C GLU A 99 8.23 7.23 31.54
N HIS A 100 7.23 6.76 30.82
CA HIS A 100 6.40 5.64 31.27
C HIS A 100 6.79 4.27 30.68
N ILE A 101 7.61 4.24 29.64
CA ILE A 101 8.02 2.99 28.98
C ILE A 101 9.54 2.87 28.91
N LEU A 102 10.22 3.83 28.26
CA LEU A 102 11.65 3.67 27.96
C LEU A 102 12.53 3.68 29.21
N LYS A 103 12.35 4.69 30.08
CA LYS A 103 13.10 4.82 31.34
C LYS A 103 12.84 3.68 32.32
N PRO A 104 11.58 3.26 32.60
CA PRO A 104 11.32 2.13 33.47
C PRO A 104 11.96 0.82 33.01
N LEU A 105 12.15 0.64 31.69
CA LEU A 105 12.81 -0.53 31.11
C LEU A 105 14.31 -0.34 30.91
N GLY A 106 14.89 0.82 31.25
CA GLY A 106 16.30 1.13 31.03
C GLY A 106 16.69 1.20 29.56
N MET A 107 15.78 1.59 28.66
CA MET A 107 16.00 1.70 27.20
C MET A 107 16.70 3.03 26.88
N GLU A 108 18.00 3.12 27.15
CA GLU A 108 18.76 4.37 27.06
C GLU A 108 19.08 4.81 25.62
N HIS A 109 19.02 3.86 24.66
CA HIS A 109 19.25 4.09 23.24
C HIS A 109 17.94 3.94 22.45
N ALA A 110 16.85 4.49 23.01
CA ALA A 110 15.54 4.50 22.39
C ALA A 110 14.89 5.88 22.54
N THR A 111 14.25 6.37 21.46
CA THR A 111 13.52 7.66 21.50
C THR A 111 12.51 7.77 20.36
N PHE A 112 11.45 8.56 20.60
CA PHE A 112 10.53 9.05 19.56
C PHE A 112 10.81 10.50 19.15
N GLU A 113 11.83 11.13 19.74
CA GLU A 113 12.17 12.51 19.39
C GLU A 113 12.79 12.61 18.01
N GLN A 114 12.39 13.63 17.25
CA GLN A 114 12.86 13.94 15.90
C GLN A 114 13.08 15.45 15.76
N PRO A 115 14.24 15.90 15.23
CA PRO A 115 15.42 15.09 14.91
C PRO A 115 16.00 14.39 16.14
N LEU A 116 16.84 13.38 15.90
CA LEU A 116 17.43 12.58 16.97
C LEU A 116 18.23 13.46 17.96
N PRO A 117 18.04 13.30 19.28
CA PRO A 117 18.79 14.03 20.31
C PRO A 117 20.30 13.86 20.15
N GLU A 118 21.08 14.93 20.42
CA GLU A 118 22.52 14.97 20.22
C GLU A 118 23.27 13.76 20.81
N PRO A 119 22.99 13.30 22.07
CA PRO A 119 23.67 12.14 22.63
C PRO A 119 23.46 10.84 21.85
N LEU A 120 22.36 10.72 21.10
CA LEU A 120 22.01 9.52 20.36
C LEU A 120 22.47 9.56 18.89
N GLN A 121 22.83 10.74 18.36
CA GLN A 121 23.21 10.88 16.96
C GLN A 121 24.43 10.03 16.55
N SER A 122 25.43 9.93 17.44
CA SER A 122 26.62 9.12 17.19
C SER A 122 26.36 7.60 17.19
N HIS A 123 25.25 7.17 17.79
CA HIS A 123 24.85 5.76 17.87
C HIS A 123 23.92 5.35 16.73
N MET A 124 23.42 6.33 15.94
CA MET A 124 22.49 6.03 14.86
C MET A 124 23.17 5.40 13.66
N SER A 125 22.68 4.24 13.25
CA SER A 125 23.10 3.60 12.01
C SER A 125 22.69 4.45 10.80
N LYS A 126 23.53 4.47 9.76
CA LYS A 126 23.20 5.09 8.47
C LYS A 126 22.24 4.18 7.71
N GLY A 127 21.27 4.77 7.01
CA GLY A 127 20.30 4.06 6.20
C GLY A 127 20.64 4.08 4.71
N TYR A 128 20.33 3.00 4.00
CA TYR A 128 20.69 2.79 2.60
C TYR A 128 19.51 2.23 1.80
N ILE A 129 19.28 2.69 0.57
CA ILE A 129 18.42 1.97 -0.36
C ILE A 129 19.10 0.65 -0.75
N VAL A 130 20.39 0.73 -1.12
CA VAL A 130 21.23 -0.43 -1.39
C VAL A 130 22.54 -0.26 -0.64
N ALA A 131 22.97 -1.24 0.13
CA ALA A 131 24.14 -1.15 1.00
C ALA A 131 25.46 -0.76 0.30
N SER A 132 25.57 -0.95 -1.02
CA SER A 132 26.72 -0.54 -1.83
C SER A 132 26.65 0.90 -2.34
N GLN A 133 25.59 1.65 -2.00
CA GLN A 133 25.40 3.06 -2.38
C GLN A 133 25.67 4.00 -1.19
N PRO A 134 25.84 5.31 -1.42
CA PRO A 134 25.92 6.27 -0.32
C PRO A 134 24.69 6.23 0.59
N PRO A 135 24.83 6.51 1.89
CA PRO A 135 23.69 6.59 2.81
C PRO A 135 22.81 7.78 2.48
N LEU A 136 21.52 7.65 2.80
CA LEU A 136 20.56 8.76 2.74
C LEU A 136 20.41 9.43 4.12
N PRO A 137 19.84 10.65 4.15
CA PRO A 137 19.54 11.37 5.39
C PRO A 137 18.62 10.58 6.32
N PHE A 138 18.59 10.96 7.61
CA PHE A 138 17.66 10.44 8.60
C PHE A 138 16.21 10.72 8.17
N GLU A 139 15.37 9.70 8.28
CA GLU A 139 13.95 9.77 7.91
C GLU A 139 13.15 10.43 9.04
N LEU A 140 12.47 11.52 8.74
CA LEU A 140 11.58 12.23 9.65
C LEU A 140 10.14 11.82 9.38
N ILE A 141 9.42 11.44 10.42
CA ILE A 141 8.06 10.87 10.30
C ILE A 141 7.06 11.73 11.08
N PRO A 142 6.22 12.54 10.41
CA PRO A 142 5.20 13.38 11.04
C PRO A 142 4.20 12.60 11.90
N ALA A 143 3.83 11.40 11.48
CA ALA A 143 3.02 10.45 12.23
C ALA A 143 3.85 9.72 13.30
N ALA A 144 4.54 10.45 14.18
CA ALA A 144 5.54 9.90 15.09
C ALA A 144 5.13 8.61 15.84
N PRO A 145 3.92 8.49 16.42
CA PRO A 145 3.51 7.24 17.09
C PRO A 145 3.48 6.01 16.19
N ALA A 146 3.35 6.21 14.87
CA ALA A 146 3.24 5.12 13.92
C ALA A 146 4.59 4.63 13.37
N GLY A 147 5.70 5.42 13.51
CA GLY A 147 6.91 5.00 12.84
C GLY A 147 8.21 5.69 13.25
N ALA A 148 8.20 6.63 14.22
CA ALA A 148 9.40 7.41 14.55
C ALA A 148 10.34 6.77 15.57
N LEU A 149 10.03 5.62 16.13
CA LEU A 149 10.89 4.99 17.15
C LEU A 149 12.27 4.67 16.58
N SER A 150 13.29 5.36 17.08
CA SER A 150 14.68 4.97 16.92
C SER A 150 15.09 4.15 18.15
N VAL A 151 15.66 2.96 17.95
CA VAL A 151 15.94 2.03 19.05
C VAL A 151 17.09 1.09 18.74
N SER A 152 17.88 0.73 19.75
CA SER A 152 18.89 -0.32 19.63
C SER A 152 18.26 -1.71 19.75
N GLY A 153 18.90 -2.73 19.16
CA GLY A 153 18.44 -4.12 19.32
C GLY A 153 18.44 -4.58 20.78
N LEU A 154 19.36 -4.07 21.59
CA LEU A 154 19.43 -4.41 23.00
C LEU A 154 18.27 -3.83 23.80
N ASP A 155 17.88 -2.59 23.50
CA ASP A 155 16.73 -1.96 24.14
C ASP A 155 15.42 -2.60 23.69
N MET A 156 15.33 -3.00 22.42
CA MET A 156 14.18 -3.77 21.94
C MET A 156 14.09 -5.13 22.65
N ALA A 157 15.22 -5.77 22.98
CA ALA A 157 15.21 -6.98 23.80
C ALA A 157 14.62 -6.75 25.20
N ARG A 158 14.90 -5.61 25.83
CA ARG A 158 14.28 -5.23 27.13
C ARG A 158 12.78 -5.06 27.03
N PHE A 159 12.31 -4.41 25.95
CA PHE A 159 10.87 -4.28 25.67
C PHE A 159 10.22 -5.67 25.47
N MET A 160 10.83 -6.54 24.69
CA MET A 160 10.33 -7.91 24.50
C MET A 160 10.27 -8.68 25.82
N LEU A 161 11.31 -8.60 26.64
CA LEU A 161 11.35 -9.25 27.96
C LEU A 161 10.24 -8.73 28.90
N ALA A 162 9.95 -7.42 28.88
CA ALA A 162 8.84 -6.87 29.65
C ALA A 162 7.50 -7.48 29.22
N HIS A 163 7.26 -7.65 27.91
CA HIS A 163 6.06 -8.31 27.40
C HIS A 163 5.99 -9.82 27.75
N LEU A 164 7.14 -10.52 27.73
CA LEU A 164 7.23 -11.94 28.08
C LEU A 164 7.14 -12.18 29.60
N GLN A 165 7.44 -11.16 30.43
CA GLN A 165 7.38 -11.19 31.89
C GLN A 165 6.16 -10.45 32.43
N GLU A 166 5.04 -10.54 31.75
CA GLU A 166 3.74 -9.98 32.19
C GLU A 166 3.79 -8.48 32.55
N GLY A 167 4.50 -7.69 31.75
CA GLY A 167 4.55 -6.22 31.82
C GLY A 167 5.65 -5.65 32.72
N SER A 168 6.61 -6.46 33.17
CA SER A 168 7.71 -6.01 34.03
C SER A 168 9.08 -6.53 33.58
N TYR A 169 10.12 -5.73 33.84
CA TYR A 169 11.51 -6.12 33.58
C TYR A 169 12.43 -5.43 34.59
N GLN A 170 13.31 -6.20 35.29
CA GLN A 170 14.32 -5.72 36.25
C GLN A 170 13.78 -4.72 37.29
N GLY A 171 12.57 -4.93 37.78
CA GLY A 171 11.91 -4.07 38.76
C GLY A 171 11.10 -2.92 38.17
N GLY A 172 11.26 -2.57 36.93
CA GLY A 172 10.40 -1.66 36.19
C GLY A 172 9.12 -2.36 35.71
N ARG A 173 7.98 -1.72 35.86
CA ARG A 173 6.67 -2.21 35.35
C ARG A 173 6.05 -1.16 34.43
N ILE A 174 5.68 -1.58 33.23
CA ILE A 174 5.01 -0.72 32.23
C ILE A 174 3.53 -1.04 32.08
N LEU A 175 3.12 -2.28 32.33
CA LEU A 175 1.73 -2.75 32.20
C LEU A 175 1.39 -3.75 33.31
N LEU A 176 0.10 -3.87 33.62
CA LEU A 176 -0.40 -4.94 34.46
C LEU A 176 -0.50 -6.26 33.70
N PRO A 177 -0.39 -7.42 34.38
CA PRO A 177 -0.48 -8.74 33.71
C PRO A 177 -1.75 -8.94 32.92
N GLU A 178 -2.90 -8.49 33.43
CA GLU A 178 -4.19 -8.57 32.74
C GLU A 178 -4.22 -7.69 31.47
N THR A 179 -3.54 -6.55 31.48
CA THR A 179 -3.42 -5.69 30.31
C THR A 179 -2.56 -6.37 29.23
N ILE A 180 -1.45 -6.99 29.61
CA ILE A 180 -0.62 -7.78 28.67
C ILE A 180 -1.44 -8.90 28.04
N ARG A 181 -2.18 -9.68 28.84
CA ARG A 181 -3.03 -10.75 28.32
C ARG A 181 -4.10 -10.22 27.37
N THR A 182 -4.71 -9.08 27.69
CA THR A 182 -5.69 -8.42 26.81
C THR A 182 -5.05 -7.93 25.51
N MET A 183 -3.87 -7.32 25.58
CA MET A 183 -3.14 -6.85 24.40
C MET A 183 -2.71 -7.99 23.49
N HIS A 184 -2.23 -9.10 24.05
CA HIS A 184 -1.78 -10.26 23.28
C HIS A 184 -2.94 -11.11 22.77
N ALA A 185 -4.14 -11.01 23.34
CA ALA A 185 -5.29 -11.79 22.89
C ALA A 185 -5.75 -11.34 21.51
N ARG A 186 -6.17 -12.32 20.69
CA ARG A 186 -6.79 -12.04 19.39
C ARG A 186 -8.08 -11.22 19.59
N GLN A 187 -8.18 -10.10 18.93
CA GLN A 187 -9.32 -9.18 19.01
C GLN A 187 -10.16 -9.19 17.72
N TRP A 188 -9.52 -9.45 16.59
CA TRP A 188 -10.16 -9.49 15.28
C TRP A 188 -9.44 -10.48 14.37
N GLY A 189 -10.13 -11.09 13.44
CA GLY A 189 -9.51 -11.96 12.45
C GLY A 189 -10.36 -12.14 11.19
N PRO A 190 -9.71 -12.22 10.02
CA PRO A 190 -10.42 -12.38 8.75
C PRO A 190 -11.04 -13.77 8.60
N HIS A 191 -10.50 -14.76 9.29
CA HIS A 191 -10.95 -16.16 9.32
C HIS A 191 -10.53 -16.81 10.64
N GLU A 192 -11.33 -17.74 11.16
CA GLU A 192 -11.04 -18.39 12.45
C GLU A 192 -9.72 -19.17 12.48
N ASP A 193 -9.37 -19.82 11.38
CA ASP A 193 -8.16 -20.66 11.23
C ASP A 193 -6.92 -19.89 10.78
N LEU A 194 -7.01 -18.58 10.54
CA LEU A 194 -5.88 -17.76 10.14
C LEU A 194 -5.45 -16.83 11.26
N ASN A 195 -4.22 -16.36 11.19
CA ASN A 195 -3.70 -15.32 12.05
C ASN A 195 -4.58 -14.05 11.99
N GLY A 196 -4.74 -13.39 13.12
CA GLY A 196 -5.57 -12.20 13.29
C GLY A 196 -4.83 -11.05 13.96
N MET A 197 -5.60 -10.03 14.34
CA MET A 197 -5.09 -8.82 15.01
C MET A 197 -5.28 -8.92 16.51
N ALA A 198 -4.26 -8.62 17.26
CA ALA A 198 -4.28 -8.29 18.68
C ALA A 198 -4.29 -6.76 18.88
N LEU A 199 -4.05 -6.23 20.06
CA LEU A 199 -4.00 -4.77 20.27
C LEU A 199 -2.57 -4.25 20.07
N GLY A 200 -2.32 -3.60 18.93
CA GLY A 200 -0.99 -3.11 18.54
C GLY A 200 0.00 -4.21 18.13
N PHE A 201 -0.43 -5.46 18.14
CA PHE A 201 0.28 -6.63 17.61
C PHE A 201 -0.61 -7.36 16.61
N TYR A 202 -0.02 -8.25 15.83
CA TYR A 202 -0.75 -9.23 15.04
C TYR A 202 -0.18 -10.63 15.25
N GLU A 203 -1.01 -11.64 15.00
CA GLU A 203 -0.59 -13.04 15.11
C GLU A 203 0.25 -13.41 13.88
N GLU A 204 1.29 -14.22 14.13
CA GLU A 204 2.20 -14.77 13.12
C GLU A 204 2.43 -16.27 13.40
N SER A 205 1.43 -16.94 13.98
CA SER A 205 1.50 -18.34 14.42
C SER A 205 2.01 -19.24 13.31
N ARG A 206 3.05 -19.99 13.64
CA ARG A 206 3.78 -20.87 12.71
C ARG A 206 4.47 -21.98 13.49
N ASN A 207 4.83 -23.07 12.86
CA ASN A 207 5.50 -24.23 13.47
C ASN A 207 4.78 -24.79 14.71
N GLY A 208 3.43 -24.69 14.74
CA GLY A 208 2.62 -25.13 15.88
C GLY A 208 2.69 -24.22 17.10
N LEU A 209 3.33 -23.07 17.00
CA LEU A 209 3.49 -22.10 18.07
C LEU A 209 2.54 -20.90 17.85
N ARG A 210 1.99 -20.39 18.94
CA ARG A 210 1.34 -19.09 18.91
C ARG A 210 2.40 -17.98 18.99
N ILE A 211 2.48 -17.18 17.95
CA ILE A 211 3.45 -16.09 17.80
C ILE A 211 2.65 -14.80 17.60
N ILE A 212 3.07 -13.75 18.27
CA ILE A 212 2.58 -12.39 18.03
C ILE A 212 3.78 -11.50 17.71
N GLY A 213 3.57 -10.50 16.87
CA GLY A 213 4.65 -9.63 16.45
C GLY A 213 4.18 -8.34 15.82
N HIS A 214 5.15 -7.59 15.35
CA HIS A 214 4.91 -6.42 14.52
C HIS A 214 6.16 -6.12 13.67
N GLY A 215 5.96 -5.91 12.38
CA GLY A 215 7.00 -5.41 11.47
C GLY A 215 7.00 -3.90 11.38
N GLY A 216 8.13 -3.33 11.03
CA GLY A 216 8.28 -1.90 10.77
C GLY A 216 9.15 -1.65 9.54
N ASP A 217 8.62 -0.89 8.60
CA ASP A 217 9.32 -0.52 7.37
C ASP A 217 9.26 0.98 7.16
N THR A 218 10.43 1.60 7.08
CA THR A 218 10.63 2.89 6.43
C THR A 218 11.22 2.67 5.03
N VAL A 219 11.73 3.70 4.37
CA VAL A 219 12.42 3.51 3.09
C VAL A 219 13.79 2.84 3.30
N LEU A 220 14.42 3.09 4.46
CA LEU A 220 15.81 2.72 4.71
C LEU A 220 15.98 1.65 5.77
N PHE A 221 15.06 1.55 6.74
CA PHE A 221 15.13 0.62 7.86
C PHE A 221 13.96 -0.35 7.84
N HIS A 222 14.26 -1.62 8.09
CA HIS A 222 13.29 -2.71 8.05
C HIS A 222 13.50 -3.60 9.26
N SER A 223 12.50 -3.69 10.13
CA SER A 223 12.59 -4.39 11.42
C SER A 223 11.42 -5.32 11.63
N ASP A 224 11.64 -6.44 12.29
CA ASP A 224 10.59 -7.35 12.77
C ASP A 224 10.84 -7.70 14.24
N LEU A 225 9.76 -7.65 15.01
CA LEU A 225 9.71 -8.11 16.39
C LEU A 225 8.73 -9.28 16.49
N HIS A 226 9.17 -10.39 17.08
CA HIS A 226 8.37 -11.59 17.29
C HIS A 226 8.44 -12.03 18.74
N LEU A 227 7.31 -12.40 19.32
CA LEU A 227 7.17 -12.95 20.66
C LEU A 227 6.50 -14.32 20.58
N ILE A 228 7.10 -15.31 21.27
CA ILE A 228 6.52 -16.62 21.51
C ILE A 228 6.24 -16.75 23.01
N PRO A 229 5.09 -16.24 23.50
CA PRO A 229 4.86 -16.11 24.94
C PRO A 229 4.88 -17.46 25.69
N GLU A 230 4.42 -18.52 25.04
CA GLU A 230 4.33 -19.86 25.65
C GLU A 230 5.68 -20.47 26.01
N VAL A 231 6.73 -20.09 25.27
CA VAL A 231 8.09 -20.59 25.49
C VAL A 231 9.05 -19.51 25.99
N GLY A 232 8.55 -18.28 26.20
CA GLY A 232 9.32 -17.16 26.76
C GLY A 232 10.41 -16.65 25.83
N ILE A 233 10.24 -16.73 24.51
CA ILE A 233 11.24 -16.30 23.52
C ILE A 233 10.76 -15.05 22.80
N GLY A 234 11.66 -14.03 22.70
CA GLY A 234 11.56 -12.89 21.82
C GLY A 234 12.65 -12.94 20.75
N PHE A 235 12.31 -12.58 19.53
CA PHE A 235 13.24 -12.46 18.42
C PHE A 235 13.09 -11.09 17.77
N PHE A 236 14.17 -10.36 17.62
CA PHE A 236 14.20 -9.07 16.94
C PHE A 236 15.26 -9.08 15.86
N ILE A 237 14.91 -8.60 14.69
CA ILE A 237 15.82 -8.40 13.58
C ILE A 237 15.58 -7.03 12.97
N SER A 238 16.67 -6.31 12.64
CA SER A 238 16.60 -5.03 11.95
C SER A 238 17.71 -4.96 10.90
N GLN A 239 17.39 -4.37 9.76
CA GLN A 239 18.34 -4.10 8.69
C GLN A 239 18.20 -2.64 8.25
N ASN A 240 19.32 -2.01 7.91
CA ASN A 240 19.40 -0.60 7.50
C ASN A 240 19.54 -0.43 5.98
N SER A 241 19.02 -1.37 5.21
CA SER A 241 19.07 -1.35 3.75
C SER A 241 17.89 -2.11 3.17
N ALA A 242 17.19 -1.50 2.21
CA ALA A 242 16.11 -2.16 1.47
C ALA A 242 16.63 -3.29 0.56
N GLY A 243 17.86 -3.18 0.05
CA GLY A 243 18.46 -4.16 -0.83
C GLY A 243 17.95 -4.06 -2.28
N ARG A 244 18.22 -5.11 -3.06
CA ARG A 244 17.75 -5.23 -4.45
C ARG A 244 16.79 -6.41 -4.57
N GLY A 245 15.67 -6.20 -5.25
CA GLY A 245 14.67 -7.23 -5.48
C GLY A 245 13.53 -7.22 -4.46
N THR A 246 12.68 -8.23 -4.54
CA THR A 246 11.41 -8.35 -3.78
C THR A 246 11.50 -9.33 -2.61
N GLY A 247 12.68 -9.90 -2.33
CA GLY A 247 12.86 -10.91 -1.28
C GLY A 247 12.80 -10.32 0.13
N ASN A 248 12.07 -10.96 1.03
CA ASN A 248 12.00 -10.60 2.45
C ASN A 248 13.05 -11.39 3.24
N LEU A 249 14.30 -10.86 3.32
CA LEU A 249 15.40 -11.52 4.04
C LEU A 249 15.07 -11.72 5.53
N ARG A 250 14.44 -10.73 6.19
CA ARG A 250 14.06 -10.82 7.62
C ARG A 250 13.13 -12.01 7.86
N GLY A 251 12.09 -12.10 7.04
CA GLY A 251 11.12 -13.20 7.13
C GLY A 251 11.76 -14.56 6.89
N GLU A 252 12.72 -14.68 5.97
CA GLU A 252 13.43 -15.94 5.74
C GLU A 252 14.38 -16.31 6.89
N VAL A 253 15.08 -15.34 7.48
CA VAL A 253 15.90 -15.58 8.69
C VAL A 253 15.00 -16.03 9.85
N TRP A 254 13.86 -15.38 10.05
CA TRP A 254 12.87 -15.77 11.05
C TRP A 254 12.34 -17.20 10.83
N LYS A 255 11.96 -17.54 9.61
CA LYS A 255 11.51 -18.91 9.26
C LYS A 255 12.60 -19.93 9.52
N ALA A 256 13.84 -19.66 9.10
CA ALA A 256 14.97 -20.54 9.32
C ALA A 256 15.26 -20.76 10.82
N PHE A 257 15.09 -19.72 11.65
CA PHE A 257 15.20 -19.83 13.10
C PHE A 257 14.11 -20.77 13.64
N LEU A 258 12.85 -20.56 13.26
CA LEU A 258 11.75 -21.40 13.70
C LEU A 258 11.93 -22.87 13.26
N ASP A 259 12.28 -23.10 12.01
CA ASP A 259 12.45 -24.46 11.46
C ASP A 259 13.60 -25.21 12.12
N ARG A 260 14.65 -24.50 12.57
CA ARG A 260 15.78 -25.08 13.28
C ARG A 260 15.47 -25.42 14.74
N TYR A 261 14.83 -24.51 15.48
CA TYR A 261 14.63 -24.66 16.92
C TYR A 261 13.26 -25.23 17.30
N PHE A 262 12.30 -25.13 16.40
CA PHE A 262 10.94 -25.64 16.56
C PHE A 262 10.49 -26.39 15.30
N PRO A 263 11.16 -27.52 14.97
CA PRO A 263 10.85 -28.25 13.74
C PRO A 263 9.40 -28.70 13.71
N PHE A 264 8.76 -28.51 12.57
CA PHE A 264 7.35 -28.81 12.36
C PHE A 264 7.11 -29.40 10.97
N ALA A 265 6.39 -30.49 10.93
CA ALA A 265 5.96 -31.08 9.67
C ALA A 265 4.47 -30.78 9.46
N PRO A 266 4.12 -29.94 8.47
CA PRO A 266 2.71 -29.66 8.20
C PRO A 266 1.99 -30.93 7.74
N PRO A 267 0.70 -31.10 8.07
CA PRO A 267 -0.11 -32.23 7.59
C PRO A 267 -0.02 -32.33 6.05
N LYS A 268 0.02 -33.55 5.53
CA LYS A 268 0.04 -33.73 4.07
C LYS A 268 -1.23 -33.16 3.46
N ALA A 269 -1.11 -32.46 2.32
CA ALA A 269 -2.26 -32.02 1.55
C ALA A 269 -3.00 -33.28 1.01
N SER A 270 -4.31 -33.29 1.13
CA SER A 270 -5.15 -34.32 0.55
C SER A 270 -5.94 -33.74 -0.61
N SER A 271 -5.93 -34.37 -1.78
CA SER A 271 -6.90 -34.06 -2.82
C SER A 271 -8.28 -34.63 -2.42
N ALA A 272 -9.30 -33.80 -2.52
CA ALA A 272 -10.67 -34.21 -2.25
C ALA A 272 -11.62 -33.70 -3.34
N PRO A 273 -12.79 -34.34 -3.50
CA PRO A 273 -13.85 -33.82 -4.37
C PRO A 273 -14.18 -32.35 -3.97
N GLY A 274 -14.26 -31.44 -4.95
CA GLY A 274 -14.52 -30.01 -4.72
C GLY A 274 -13.32 -29.08 -4.94
N ALA A 275 -12.08 -29.58 -4.92
CA ALA A 275 -10.90 -28.78 -5.12
C ALA A 275 -10.93 -27.94 -6.42
N ALA A 276 -11.35 -28.55 -7.53
CA ALA A 276 -11.45 -27.88 -8.83
C ALA A 276 -12.52 -26.77 -8.86
N GLU A 277 -13.59 -26.91 -8.08
CA GLU A 277 -14.60 -25.87 -7.93
C GLU A 277 -14.05 -24.69 -7.12
N ASP A 278 -13.38 -24.96 -6.01
CA ASP A 278 -12.72 -23.95 -5.17
C ASP A 278 -11.63 -23.21 -5.93
N VAL A 279 -10.82 -23.91 -6.74
CA VAL A 279 -9.80 -23.29 -7.61
C VAL A 279 -10.43 -22.30 -8.58
N ARG A 280 -11.54 -22.68 -9.22
CA ARG A 280 -12.29 -21.77 -10.12
C ARG A 280 -12.90 -20.59 -9.35
N ALA A 281 -13.51 -20.87 -8.20
CA ALA A 281 -14.13 -19.85 -7.36
C ALA A 281 -13.10 -18.83 -6.80
N ALA A 282 -11.92 -19.28 -6.41
CA ALA A 282 -10.82 -18.45 -5.91
C ALA A 282 -10.15 -17.61 -7.00
N SER A 283 -10.18 -18.09 -8.26
CA SER A 283 -9.46 -17.43 -9.37
C SER A 283 -10.08 -16.08 -9.73
N GLY A 284 -9.22 -15.08 -9.99
CA GLY A 284 -9.65 -13.73 -10.36
C GLY A 284 -8.63 -12.65 -10.02
N SER A 285 -9.03 -11.40 -10.23
CA SER A 285 -8.22 -10.23 -9.89
C SER A 285 -8.65 -9.68 -8.53
N TYR A 286 -7.68 -9.34 -7.71
CA TYR A 286 -7.86 -8.86 -6.34
C TYR A 286 -7.05 -7.60 -6.09
N ILE A 287 -7.51 -6.76 -5.17
CA ILE A 287 -6.79 -5.59 -4.66
C ILE A 287 -6.76 -5.62 -3.14
N SER A 288 -5.73 -5.03 -2.54
CA SER A 288 -5.61 -4.95 -1.08
C SER A 288 -6.73 -4.08 -0.48
N SER A 289 -7.20 -4.44 0.73
CA SER A 289 -8.05 -3.57 1.54
C SER A 289 -7.30 -2.33 2.03
N ARG A 290 -5.98 -2.45 2.25
CA ARG A 290 -5.09 -1.33 2.53
C ARG A 290 -4.78 -0.61 1.21
N ARG A 291 -5.59 0.40 0.88
CA ARG A 291 -5.45 1.18 -0.36
C ARG A 291 -6.03 2.57 -0.21
N ASN A 292 -5.61 3.45 -1.09
CA ASN A 292 -6.33 4.70 -1.34
C ASN A 292 -7.45 4.44 -2.37
N GLU A 293 -8.61 5.03 -2.14
CA GLU A 293 -9.80 4.85 -2.99
C GLU A 293 -10.25 6.17 -3.63
N THR A 294 -9.99 7.29 -2.95
CA THR A 294 -10.63 8.58 -3.28
C THR A 294 -9.73 9.55 -4.05
N SER A 295 -8.42 9.31 -4.12
CA SER A 295 -7.46 10.15 -4.86
C SER A 295 -6.82 9.41 -6.04
N PHE A 296 -5.93 10.10 -6.75
CA PHE A 296 -5.14 9.52 -7.86
C PHE A 296 -4.26 8.34 -7.44
N VAL A 297 -3.93 8.23 -6.14
CA VAL A 297 -3.14 7.11 -5.58
C VAL A 297 -3.87 5.77 -5.73
N ARG A 298 -5.19 5.77 -5.91
CA ARG A 298 -5.96 4.57 -6.28
C ARG A 298 -5.35 3.84 -7.48
N ALA A 299 -4.74 4.57 -8.41
CA ALA A 299 -4.08 3.98 -9.58
C ALA A 299 -3.01 2.95 -9.19
N LEU A 300 -2.27 3.17 -8.08
CA LEU A 300 -1.26 2.22 -7.60
C LEU A 300 -1.89 0.90 -7.18
N ALA A 301 -2.99 0.94 -6.42
CA ALA A 301 -3.71 -0.26 -6.01
C ALA A 301 -4.30 -1.02 -7.19
N MET A 302 -4.88 -0.30 -8.17
CA MET A 302 -5.52 -0.89 -9.34
C MET A 302 -4.51 -1.50 -10.31
N LEU A 303 -3.35 -0.86 -10.52
CA LEU A 303 -2.27 -1.37 -11.38
C LEU A 303 -1.43 -2.46 -10.70
N GLY A 304 -1.24 -2.36 -9.37
CA GLY A 304 -0.51 -3.33 -8.54
C GLY A 304 -1.37 -4.47 -8.01
N GLY A 305 -2.60 -4.65 -8.52
CA GLY A 305 -3.52 -5.70 -8.06
C GLY A 305 -2.96 -7.11 -8.26
N THR A 306 -3.34 -8.00 -7.35
CA THR A 306 -2.92 -9.41 -7.34
C THR A 306 -3.82 -10.25 -8.25
N GLN A 307 -3.21 -11.11 -9.07
CA GLN A 307 -3.93 -12.09 -9.89
C GLN A 307 -3.82 -13.47 -9.25
N ILE A 308 -4.95 -14.12 -9.00
CA ILE A 308 -5.04 -15.52 -8.58
C ILE A 308 -5.44 -16.34 -9.80
N SER A 309 -4.61 -17.30 -10.17
CA SER A 309 -4.79 -18.12 -11.36
C SER A 309 -4.79 -19.61 -11.02
N PRO A 310 -5.56 -20.47 -11.72
CA PRO A 310 -5.52 -21.90 -11.51
C PRO A 310 -4.17 -22.49 -11.93
N ARG A 311 -3.68 -23.47 -11.18
CA ARG A 311 -2.50 -24.27 -11.50
C ARG A 311 -2.81 -25.77 -11.41
N GLY A 312 -3.63 -26.23 -12.31
CA GLY A 312 -4.29 -27.53 -12.26
C GLY A 312 -5.62 -27.48 -11.51
N ASP A 313 -6.15 -28.64 -11.16
CA ASP A 313 -7.49 -28.79 -10.57
C ASP A 313 -7.49 -28.64 -9.04
N ASP A 314 -6.31 -28.63 -8.40
CA ASP A 314 -6.15 -28.69 -6.96
C ASP A 314 -5.20 -27.63 -6.40
N ALA A 315 -4.73 -26.69 -7.23
CA ALA A 315 -3.80 -25.64 -6.80
C ALA A 315 -4.06 -24.30 -7.51
N ILE A 316 -3.60 -23.24 -6.85
CA ILE A 316 -3.59 -21.88 -7.39
C ILE A 316 -2.18 -21.29 -7.36
N GLU A 317 -1.99 -20.24 -8.13
CA GLU A 317 -0.82 -19.39 -8.16
C GLU A 317 -1.25 -17.94 -7.90
N ILE A 318 -0.46 -17.22 -7.11
CA ILE A 318 -0.77 -15.85 -6.68
C ILE A 318 0.37 -14.94 -7.15
N SER A 319 0.07 -13.97 -8.01
CA SER A 319 1.07 -13.00 -8.47
C SER A 319 1.50 -12.08 -7.32
N GLY A 320 2.81 -11.76 -7.27
CA GLY A 320 3.38 -10.92 -6.22
C GLY A 320 3.72 -11.69 -4.92
N LEU A 321 3.44 -13.00 -4.86
CA LEU A 321 3.87 -13.88 -3.77
C LEU A 321 4.86 -14.91 -4.33
N GLU A 322 6.09 -14.46 -4.57
CA GLU A 322 7.14 -15.28 -5.15
C GLU A 322 8.13 -15.74 -4.07
N ALA A 323 8.84 -16.85 -4.32
CA ALA A 323 9.97 -17.27 -3.52
C ALA A 323 11.16 -16.30 -3.70
N LEU A 324 12.16 -16.34 -2.82
CA LEU A 324 13.41 -15.56 -2.98
C LEU A 324 14.09 -15.78 -4.34
N THR A 325 13.85 -16.94 -4.97
CA THR A 325 14.36 -17.28 -6.31
C THR A 325 13.61 -16.58 -7.44
N GLY A 326 12.58 -15.79 -7.15
CA GLY A 326 11.68 -15.17 -8.13
C GLY A 326 10.68 -16.15 -8.77
N ARG A 327 10.62 -17.40 -8.31
CA ARG A 327 9.64 -18.37 -8.80
C ARG A 327 8.30 -18.16 -8.13
N ALA A 328 7.22 -18.22 -8.90
CA ALA A 328 5.87 -18.21 -8.36
C ALA A 328 5.64 -19.38 -7.42
N LYS A 329 5.09 -19.11 -6.24
CA LYS A 329 4.72 -20.13 -5.26
C LYS A 329 3.47 -20.86 -5.70
N ARG A 330 3.46 -22.19 -5.52
CA ARG A 330 2.27 -23.04 -5.70
C ARG A 330 1.53 -23.14 -4.38
N TRP A 331 0.21 -22.92 -4.41
CA TRP A 331 -0.68 -23.03 -3.27
C TRP A 331 -1.63 -24.20 -3.48
N GLN A 332 -1.40 -25.28 -2.72
CA GLN A 332 -2.13 -26.54 -2.80
C GLN A 332 -3.42 -26.45 -2.00
N TRP A 333 -4.52 -26.90 -2.55
CA TRP A 333 -5.79 -27.06 -1.83
C TRP A 333 -5.64 -28.01 -0.63
N ILE A 334 -6.17 -27.65 0.53
CA ILE A 334 -6.11 -28.43 1.76
C ILE A 334 -7.47 -28.65 2.41
N ALA A 335 -8.44 -27.77 2.15
CA ALA A 335 -9.80 -27.82 2.66
C ALA A 335 -10.67 -26.86 1.85
N PRO A 336 -12.01 -26.88 1.97
CA PRO A 336 -12.89 -25.98 1.26
C PRO A 336 -12.44 -24.52 1.39
N MET A 337 -12.20 -23.88 0.23
CA MET A 337 -11.74 -22.49 0.11
C MET A 337 -10.44 -22.17 0.86
N ARG A 338 -9.58 -23.16 1.13
CA ARG A 338 -8.28 -23.01 1.80
C ARG A 338 -7.17 -23.67 1.01
N PHE A 339 -6.08 -22.91 0.82
CA PHE A 339 -4.90 -23.35 0.09
C PHE A 339 -3.66 -23.06 0.92
N ARG A 340 -2.71 -24.01 0.94
CA ARG A 340 -1.44 -23.88 1.64
C ARG A 340 -0.29 -23.83 0.63
N GLU A 341 0.73 -23.05 0.92
CA GLU A 341 1.99 -23.05 0.19
C GLU A 341 2.56 -24.48 0.12
N ALA A 342 2.86 -24.95 -1.08
CA ALA A 342 3.25 -26.37 -1.30
C ALA A 342 4.57 -26.72 -0.58
N ASP A 343 5.52 -25.78 -0.57
CA ASP A 343 6.83 -25.92 0.06
C ASP A 343 6.93 -25.09 1.36
N GLY A 344 5.80 -24.79 1.99
CA GLY A 344 5.75 -23.92 3.17
C GLY A 344 4.55 -24.22 4.08
N GLN A 345 4.29 -23.29 4.99
CA GLN A 345 3.22 -23.40 5.98
C GLN A 345 2.14 -22.32 5.82
N ASP A 346 2.42 -21.30 5.02
CA ASP A 346 1.49 -20.19 4.85
C ASP A 346 0.19 -20.68 4.20
N VAL A 347 -0.93 -20.18 4.71
CA VAL A 347 -2.28 -20.54 4.26
C VAL A 347 -2.98 -19.28 3.74
N ILE A 348 -3.68 -19.42 2.62
CA ILE A 348 -4.65 -18.46 2.14
C ILE A 348 -6.06 -19.06 2.24
N ALA A 349 -6.97 -18.31 2.82
CA ALA A 349 -8.38 -18.69 2.92
C ALA A 349 -9.27 -17.68 2.22
N PHE A 350 -10.32 -18.16 1.62
CA PHE A 350 -11.30 -17.34 0.88
C PHE A 350 -12.65 -17.39 1.57
N ARG A 351 -13.29 -16.24 1.66
CA ARG A 351 -14.67 -16.10 2.16
C ARG A 351 -15.44 -15.11 1.30
N ARG A 352 -16.76 -15.09 1.44
CA ARG A 352 -17.58 -14.00 0.91
C ARG A 352 -17.84 -12.99 2.01
N ASP A 353 -17.69 -11.70 1.67
CA ASP A 353 -18.10 -10.61 2.55
C ASP A 353 -19.64 -10.49 2.63
N GLU A 354 -20.15 -9.58 3.44
CA GLU A 354 -21.59 -9.33 3.62
C GLU A 354 -22.30 -8.94 2.31
N ASN A 355 -21.57 -8.45 1.30
CA ASN A 355 -22.08 -8.09 -0.02
C ASN A 355 -21.91 -9.24 -1.04
N GLY A 356 -21.48 -10.44 -0.61
CA GLY A 356 -21.23 -11.60 -1.45
C GLY A 356 -19.95 -11.52 -2.27
N ARG A 357 -19.08 -10.49 -2.07
CA ARG A 357 -17.80 -10.34 -2.74
C ARG A 357 -16.78 -11.30 -2.14
N MET A 358 -15.98 -11.95 -2.99
CA MET A 358 -14.90 -12.81 -2.53
C MET A 358 -13.78 -12.00 -1.89
N GLU A 359 -13.38 -12.36 -0.69
CA GLU A 359 -12.20 -11.89 0.02
C GLU A 359 -11.22 -13.04 0.23
N ALA A 360 -9.94 -12.75 0.16
CA ALA A 360 -8.87 -13.70 0.46
C ALA A 360 -7.99 -13.11 1.58
N ALA A 361 -7.70 -13.92 2.59
CA ALA A 361 -6.83 -13.58 3.70
C ALA A 361 -5.62 -14.52 3.73
N LEU A 362 -4.44 -13.96 4.00
CA LEU A 362 -3.18 -14.70 4.06
C LEU A 362 -2.70 -14.79 5.51
N SER A 363 -2.34 -15.98 5.96
CA SER A 363 -1.86 -16.21 7.35
C SER A 363 -0.59 -15.43 7.67
N ALA A 364 0.29 -15.25 6.69
CA ALA A 364 1.56 -14.54 6.88
C ALA A 364 1.41 -13.01 7.05
N VAL A 365 0.27 -12.41 6.65
CA VAL A 365 0.10 -10.95 6.63
C VAL A 365 -1.36 -10.61 7.02
N PRO A 366 -1.72 -10.65 8.30
CA PRO A 366 -3.10 -10.42 8.73
C PRO A 366 -3.52 -8.95 8.76
N VAL A 367 -2.66 -8.02 8.32
CA VAL A 367 -2.87 -6.55 8.40
C VAL A 367 -3.70 -5.99 7.24
N PHE A 368 -4.07 -6.82 6.27
CA PHE A 368 -5.02 -6.52 5.18
C PHE A 368 -5.61 -7.80 4.60
N VAL A 369 -6.68 -7.68 3.84
CA VAL A 369 -7.24 -8.74 3.01
C VAL A 369 -7.21 -8.36 1.53
N PHE A 370 -7.26 -9.34 0.65
CA PHE A 370 -7.42 -9.13 -0.78
C PHE A 370 -8.90 -9.20 -1.15
N GLN A 371 -9.43 -8.17 -1.78
CA GLN A 371 -10.84 -8.08 -2.20
C GLN A 371 -10.95 -8.25 -3.71
N ARG A 372 -11.82 -9.18 -4.13
CA ARG A 372 -12.01 -9.47 -5.56
C ARG A 372 -12.62 -8.26 -6.27
N VAL A 373 -12.07 -7.91 -7.39
CA VAL A 373 -12.62 -6.90 -8.29
C VAL A 373 -13.28 -7.53 -9.50
N SER A 374 -14.18 -6.79 -10.14
CA SER A 374 -14.77 -7.23 -11.41
C SER A 374 -13.69 -7.39 -12.47
N TRP A 375 -13.87 -8.35 -13.39
CA TRP A 375 -12.89 -8.65 -14.43
C TRP A 375 -12.45 -7.42 -15.25
N TYR A 376 -13.38 -6.48 -15.49
CA TYR A 376 -13.14 -5.24 -16.22
C TYR A 376 -12.37 -4.16 -15.42
N GLN A 377 -12.13 -4.39 -14.14
CA GLN A 377 -11.31 -3.57 -13.24
C GLN A 377 -9.98 -4.25 -12.90
N GLY A 378 -9.77 -5.47 -13.37
CA GLY A 378 -8.56 -6.25 -13.07
C GLY A 378 -7.29 -5.57 -13.57
N SER A 379 -6.21 -5.66 -12.78
CA SER A 379 -4.92 -5.01 -13.04
C SER A 379 -4.37 -5.35 -14.44
N ARG A 380 -4.45 -6.62 -14.85
CA ARG A 380 -3.95 -7.06 -16.17
C ARG A 380 -4.66 -6.36 -17.32
N LEU A 381 -6.01 -6.26 -17.27
CA LEU A 381 -6.76 -5.57 -18.30
C LEU A 381 -6.42 -4.07 -18.31
N LEU A 382 -6.34 -3.45 -17.13
CA LEU A 382 -5.98 -2.03 -17.02
C LEU A 382 -4.59 -1.75 -17.59
N GLN A 383 -3.61 -2.60 -17.31
CA GLN A 383 -2.25 -2.49 -17.86
C GLN A 383 -2.25 -2.61 -19.39
N ILE A 384 -3.03 -3.56 -19.95
CA ILE A 384 -3.17 -3.73 -21.42
C ILE A 384 -3.81 -2.49 -22.04
N LEU A 385 -4.93 -2.01 -21.48
CA LEU A 385 -5.64 -0.83 -21.99
C LEU A 385 -4.78 0.43 -21.89
N PHE A 386 -4.07 0.61 -20.77
CA PHE A 386 -3.12 1.71 -20.59
C PHE A 386 -2.00 1.65 -21.62
N GLY A 387 -1.32 0.50 -21.76
CA GLY A 387 -0.24 0.32 -22.73
C GLY A 387 -0.70 0.52 -24.17
N PHE A 388 -1.88 0.01 -24.52
CA PHE A 388 -2.49 0.22 -25.84
C PHE A 388 -2.76 1.71 -26.09
N ALA A 389 -3.39 2.42 -25.16
CA ALA A 389 -3.73 3.83 -25.32
C ALA A 389 -2.46 4.69 -25.48
N ILE A 390 -1.49 4.53 -24.57
CA ILE A 390 -0.21 5.27 -24.63
C ILE A 390 0.56 4.94 -25.89
N GLY A 391 0.62 3.67 -26.29
CA GLY A 391 1.27 3.24 -27.53
C GLY A 391 0.67 3.89 -28.77
N ILE A 392 -0.66 3.94 -28.88
CA ILE A 392 -1.36 4.56 -30.02
C ILE A 392 -1.17 6.09 -30.03
N PHE A 393 -1.25 6.76 -28.85
CA PHE A 393 -1.01 8.21 -28.77
C PHE A 393 0.44 8.54 -29.19
N ALA A 394 1.43 7.81 -28.69
CA ALA A 394 2.83 8.00 -29.02
C ALA A 394 3.10 7.73 -30.51
N LEU A 395 2.56 6.62 -31.06
CA LEU A 395 2.68 6.28 -32.49
C LEU A 395 2.04 7.35 -33.37
N THR A 396 0.89 7.91 -32.96
CA THR A 396 0.21 8.99 -33.68
C THR A 396 1.10 10.22 -33.82
N LEU A 397 1.79 10.62 -32.76
CA LEU A 397 2.72 11.76 -32.78
C LEU A 397 3.98 11.45 -33.59
N LEU A 398 4.55 10.26 -33.42
CA LEU A 398 5.72 9.82 -34.16
C LEU A 398 5.43 9.84 -35.69
N LEU A 399 4.33 9.21 -36.11
CA LEU A 399 3.94 9.17 -37.52
C LEU A 399 3.56 10.57 -38.06
N TRP A 400 3.05 11.47 -37.22
CA TRP A 400 2.82 12.86 -37.62
C TRP A 400 4.13 13.59 -37.90
N GLY A 401 5.13 13.45 -37.03
CA GLY A 401 6.47 14.02 -37.21
C GLY A 401 7.17 13.47 -38.44
N VAL A 402 7.25 12.12 -38.54
CA VAL A 402 7.85 11.43 -39.69
C VAL A 402 7.16 11.84 -41.02
N GLY A 403 5.82 11.83 -41.01
CA GLY A 403 5.04 12.26 -42.17
C GLY A 403 5.29 13.74 -42.55
N GLY A 404 5.57 14.60 -41.56
CA GLY A 404 5.98 16.00 -41.79
C GLY A 404 7.33 16.09 -42.49
N ILE A 405 8.33 15.35 -42.02
CA ILE A 405 9.68 15.28 -42.59
C ILE A 405 9.62 14.73 -44.02
N LEU A 406 8.95 13.61 -44.23
CA LEU A 406 8.81 12.99 -45.55
C LEU A 406 8.13 13.93 -46.56
N ARG A 407 7.05 14.58 -46.19
CA ARG A 407 6.38 15.56 -47.08
C ARG A 407 7.30 16.71 -47.43
N ARG A 408 8.10 17.20 -46.51
CA ARG A 408 9.08 18.26 -46.76
C ARG A 408 10.17 17.77 -47.73
N HIS A 409 10.68 16.56 -47.52
CA HIS A 409 11.71 15.95 -48.36
C HIS A 409 11.22 15.73 -49.79
N TYR A 410 10.02 15.13 -49.96
CA TYR A 410 9.44 14.84 -51.29
C TYR A 410 8.65 16.02 -51.86
N ARG A 411 8.68 17.19 -51.25
CA ARG A 411 7.94 18.41 -51.67
C ARG A 411 6.45 18.17 -51.93
N ARG A 412 5.82 17.22 -51.20
CA ARG A 412 4.40 16.90 -51.31
C ARG A 412 3.61 17.70 -50.26
N LYS A 413 2.44 18.23 -50.65
CA LYS A 413 1.50 18.90 -49.72
C LYS A 413 0.42 17.91 -49.31
N LEU A 414 -0.04 18.03 -48.08
CA LEU A 414 -1.21 17.31 -47.59
C LEU A 414 -2.44 18.15 -47.92
N GLU A 415 -3.22 17.68 -48.91
CA GLU A 415 -4.45 18.35 -49.34
C GLU A 415 -5.58 18.01 -48.39
N LEU A 416 -5.89 18.95 -47.49
CA LEU A 416 -6.97 18.89 -46.52
C LEU A 416 -7.74 20.18 -46.57
N ALA A 417 -9.06 20.09 -46.38
CA ALA A 417 -9.89 21.28 -46.09
C ALA A 417 -9.37 22.02 -44.86
N PRO A 418 -9.50 23.34 -44.80
CA PRO A 418 -9.00 24.12 -43.67
C PRO A 418 -9.50 23.62 -42.29
N THR A 419 -10.77 23.24 -42.22
CA THR A 419 -11.37 22.65 -41.02
C THR A 419 -10.73 21.30 -40.64
N GLU A 420 -10.60 20.38 -41.58
CA GLU A 420 -9.95 19.09 -41.38
C GLU A 420 -8.50 19.26 -40.85
N ARG A 421 -7.77 20.22 -41.42
CA ARG A 421 -6.38 20.50 -41.03
C ARG A 421 -6.33 20.99 -39.55
N ARG A 422 -7.22 21.91 -39.17
CA ARG A 422 -7.29 22.43 -37.78
C ARG A 422 -7.63 21.34 -36.80
N VAL A 423 -8.68 20.57 -37.06
CA VAL A 423 -9.13 19.46 -36.19
C VAL A 423 -8.03 18.40 -36.06
N ARG A 424 -7.34 18.06 -37.16
CA ARG A 424 -6.21 17.12 -37.16
C ARG A 424 -5.04 17.62 -36.31
N ILE A 425 -4.72 18.91 -36.33
CA ILE A 425 -3.68 19.48 -35.47
C ILE A 425 -4.13 19.42 -33.99
N LEU A 426 -5.37 19.82 -33.68
CA LEU A 426 -5.92 19.74 -32.33
C LEU A 426 -5.88 18.30 -31.79
N ALA A 427 -6.25 17.31 -32.58
CA ALA A 427 -6.20 15.90 -32.20
C ALA A 427 -4.77 15.46 -31.83
N ARG A 428 -3.73 15.95 -32.52
CA ARG A 428 -2.31 15.63 -32.20
C ARG A 428 -1.84 16.37 -30.96
N ILE A 429 -2.24 17.62 -30.80
CA ILE A 429 -2.00 18.36 -29.57
C ILE A 429 -2.63 17.62 -28.38
N SER A 430 -3.84 17.11 -28.53
CA SER A 430 -4.52 16.32 -27.50
C SER A 430 -3.74 15.06 -27.12
N CYS A 431 -3.22 14.32 -28.11
CA CYS A 431 -2.33 13.18 -27.83
C CYS A 431 -1.07 13.61 -27.06
N ALA A 432 -0.45 14.74 -27.42
CA ALA A 432 0.72 15.26 -26.71
C ALA A 432 0.39 15.67 -25.27
N VAL A 433 -0.77 16.29 -25.04
CA VAL A 433 -1.24 16.69 -23.71
C VAL A 433 -1.47 15.46 -22.81
N ILE A 434 -2.10 14.40 -23.34
CA ILE A 434 -2.31 13.14 -22.61
C ILE A 434 -0.95 12.52 -22.25
N LEU A 435 0.00 12.46 -23.18
CA LEU A 435 1.33 11.90 -22.91
C LEU A 435 2.12 12.77 -21.91
N LEU A 436 1.97 14.09 -21.95
CA LEU A 436 2.57 15.01 -20.98
C LEU A 436 2.02 14.76 -19.57
N PHE A 437 0.72 14.55 -19.44
CA PHE A 437 0.10 14.17 -18.17
C PHE A 437 0.71 12.88 -17.60
N VAL A 438 0.82 11.83 -18.43
CA VAL A 438 1.43 10.56 -18.02
C VAL A 438 2.90 10.73 -17.63
N LEU A 439 3.66 11.46 -18.45
CA LEU A 439 5.07 11.77 -18.16
C LEU A 439 5.24 12.51 -16.84
N GLY A 440 4.34 13.46 -16.54
CA GLY A 440 4.34 14.17 -15.27
C GLY A 440 4.22 13.24 -14.07
N PHE A 441 3.28 12.26 -14.12
CA PHE A 441 3.16 11.26 -13.06
C PHE A 441 4.36 10.31 -12.99
N VAL A 442 4.92 9.89 -14.13
CA VAL A 442 6.13 9.05 -14.15
C VAL A 442 7.28 9.76 -13.46
N ILE A 443 7.53 11.03 -13.79
CA ILE A 443 8.58 11.85 -13.15
C ILE A 443 8.30 11.97 -11.65
N LEU A 444 7.06 12.26 -11.26
CA LEU A 444 6.66 12.39 -9.87
C LEU A 444 6.99 11.13 -9.07
N PHE A 445 6.54 9.95 -9.51
CA PHE A 445 6.78 8.71 -8.80
C PHE A 445 8.25 8.26 -8.82
N GLN A 446 8.99 8.56 -9.88
CA GLN A 446 10.45 8.30 -9.91
C GLN A 446 11.19 9.19 -8.91
N SER A 447 10.83 10.47 -8.82
CA SER A 447 11.43 11.40 -7.85
C SER A 447 11.11 11.00 -6.41
N ALA A 448 9.92 10.47 -6.16
CA ALA A 448 9.49 10.01 -4.84
C ALA A 448 10.29 8.79 -4.33
N GLN A 449 10.88 7.98 -5.21
CA GLN A 449 11.73 6.86 -4.80
C GLN A 449 13.02 7.31 -4.09
N THR A 450 13.52 8.49 -4.43
CA THR A 450 14.73 9.06 -3.82
C THR A 450 14.44 10.13 -2.77
N ASN A 451 13.25 10.70 -2.81
CA ASN A 451 12.78 11.72 -1.86
C ASN A 451 11.29 11.50 -1.52
N PRO A 452 10.96 10.55 -0.65
CA PRO A 452 9.57 10.29 -0.27
C PRO A 452 8.91 11.47 0.45
N GLY A 453 9.67 12.36 1.11
CA GLY A 453 9.18 13.59 1.73
C GLY A 453 8.64 14.63 0.75
N MET A 454 8.78 14.42 -0.57
CA MET A 454 8.14 15.30 -1.55
C MET A 454 6.61 15.19 -1.58
N PHE A 455 6.03 14.07 -1.09
CA PHE A 455 4.59 13.95 -0.94
C PHE A 455 4.08 14.78 0.23
N SER A 456 4.18 16.09 0.11
CA SER A 456 3.79 17.09 1.10
C SER A 456 2.77 18.06 0.52
N ASP A 457 2.27 18.97 1.35
CA ASP A 457 1.40 20.06 0.90
C ASP A 457 2.03 20.94 -0.18
N GLU A 458 3.36 21.02 -0.24
CA GLU A 458 4.10 21.79 -1.26
C GLU A 458 3.93 21.18 -2.67
N LEU A 459 3.57 19.91 -2.77
CA LEU A 459 3.31 19.26 -4.04
C LEU A 459 1.92 19.59 -4.62
N ASP A 460 0.98 20.05 -3.79
CA ASP A 460 -0.41 20.29 -4.21
C ASP A 460 -0.56 21.18 -5.45
N PRO A 461 0.18 22.31 -5.61
CA PRO A 461 0.12 23.12 -6.82
C PRO A 461 0.54 22.35 -8.09
N VAL A 462 1.57 21.50 -7.99
CA VAL A 462 2.05 20.67 -9.11
C VAL A 462 1.00 19.62 -9.48
N LEU A 463 0.39 18.98 -8.49
CA LEU A 463 -0.70 18.03 -8.73
C LEU A 463 -1.92 18.72 -9.34
N ARG A 464 -2.27 19.92 -8.90
CA ARG A 464 -3.34 20.71 -9.53
C ARG A 464 -3.02 21.03 -10.99
N LEU A 465 -1.79 21.39 -11.30
CA LEU A 465 -1.37 21.62 -12.68
C LEU A 465 -1.51 20.33 -13.51
N LEU A 466 -1.05 19.19 -12.99
CA LEU A 466 -1.19 17.89 -13.66
C LEU A 466 -2.66 17.53 -13.88
N GLN A 467 -3.54 17.77 -12.90
CA GLN A 467 -4.98 17.55 -13.04
C GLN A 467 -5.57 18.42 -14.16
N VAL A 468 -5.19 19.70 -14.24
CA VAL A 468 -5.63 20.60 -15.33
C VAL A 468 -5.16 20.07 -16.69
N VAL A 469 -3.89 19.64 -16.81
CA VAL A 469 -3.36 19.04 -18.04
C VAL A 469 -4.14 17.76 -18.40
N GLY A 470 -4.45 16.92 -17.42
CA GLY A 470 -5.26 15.73 -17.63
C GLY A 470 -6.67 16.03 -18.14
N TRP A 471 -7.37 16.99 -17.52
CA TRP A 471 -8.69 17.42 -17.97
C TRP A 471 -8.68 18.07 -19.35
N LEU A 472 -7.64 18.85 -19.69
CA LEU A 472 -7.43 19.35 -21.06
C LEU A 472 -7.23 18.20 -22.05
N GLY A 473 -6.51 17.14 -21.67
CA GLY A 473 -6.39 15.92 -22.44
C GLY A 473 -7.74 15.26 -22.73
N VAL A 474 -8.58 15.13 -21.69
CA VAL A 474 -9.95 14.58 -21.82
C VAL A 474 -10.81 15.45 -22.76
N ALA A 475 -10.82 16.77 -22.56
CA ALA A 475 -11.53 17.68 -23.46
C ALA A 475 -11.04 17.58 -24.90
N GLY A 476 -9.71 17.43 -25.07
CA GLY A 476 -9.09 17.25 -26.39
C GLY A 476 -9.49 15.96 -27.12
N MET A 477 -9.96 14.93 -26.41
CA MET A 477 -10.48 13.71 -27.06
C MET A 477 -11.68 14.00 -27.97
N LEU A 478 -12.45 15.06 -27.71
CA LEU A 478 -13.52 15.50 -28.61
C LEU A 478 -12.99 15.86 -30.00
N ALA A 479 -11.82 16.52 -30.05
CA ALA A 479 -11.17 16.82 -31.32
C ALA A 479 -10.67 15.54 -32.03
N ILE A 480 -10.23 14.54 -31.25
CA ILE A 480 -9.84 13.23 -31.80
C ILE A 480 -11.05 12.53 -32.41
N PHE A 481 -12.17 12.42 -31.70
CA PHE A 481 -13.37 11.78 -32.22
C PHE A 481 -13.92 12.51 -33.46
N TYR A 482 -13.84 13.84 -33.48
CA TYR A 482 -14.24 14.61 -34.64
C TYR A 482 -13.28 14.44 -35.83
N ASP A 483 -11.95 14.34 -35.63
CA ASP A 483 -10.97 13.99 -36.70
C ASP A 483 -11.28 12.61 -37.29
N VAL A 484 -11.65 11.65 -36.45
CA VAL A 484 -12.05 10.29 -36.88
C VAL A 484 -13.34 10.34 -37.70
N TYR A 485 -14.37 11.06 -37.24
CA TYR A 485 -15.60 11.26 -37.98
C TYR A 485 -15.36 11.86 -39.36
N LEU A 486 -14.57 12.93 -39.46
CA LEU A 486 -14.21 13.55 -40.73
C LEU A 486 -13.41 12.59 -41.65
N CYS A 487 -12.54 11.78 -41.04
CA CYS A 487 -11.76 10.77 -41.78
C CYS A 487 -12.67 9.69 -42.42
N TRP A 488 -13.75 9.28 -41.77
CA TRP A 488 -14.70 8.30 -42.29
C TRP A 488 -15.70 8.91 -43.28
N SER A 489 -16.12 10.14 -43.05
CA SER A 489 -17.06 10.88 -43.90
C SER A 489 -16.44 11.28 -45.23
N ASN A 490 -15.12 11.51 -45.31
CA ASN A 490 -14.43 11.88 -46.52
C ASN A 490 -14.06 10.65 -47.38
N LYS A 491 -14.74 10.48 -48.55
CA LYS A 491 -14.53 9.37 -49.48
C LYS A 491 -13.09 9.31 -50.06
N GLY A 492 -12.37 10.44 -50.11
CA GLY A 492 -10.99 10.52 -50.60
C GLY A 492 -9.93 9.98 -49.64
N ARG A 493 -10.29 9.63 -48.42
CA ARG A 493 -9.38 9.07 -47.40
C ARG A 493 -9.16 7.57 -47.64
N GLY A 494 -7.88 7.17 -47.73
CA GLY A 494 -7.51 5.76 -47.84
C GLY A 494 -7.88 4.96 -46.58
N TRP A 495 -8.03 3.63 -46.74
CA TRP A 495 -8.43 2.71 -45.67
C TRP A 495 -7.45 2.70 -44.49
N VAL A 496 -6.14 2.90 -44.73
CA VAL A 496 -5.11 2.99 -43.68
C VAL A 496 -5.37 4.17 -42.75
N ALA A 497 -5.77 5.34 -43.29
CA ALA A 497 -6.08 6.51 -42.50
C ALA A 497 -7.34 6.29 -41.64
N ARG A 498 -8.34 5.58 -42.15
CA ARG A 498 -9.55 5.20 -41.44
C ARG A 498 -9.26 4.23 -40.30
N LEU A 499 -8.45 3.18 -40.54
CA LEU A 499 -8.02 2.25 -39.51
C LEU A 499 -7.21 2.94 -38.41
N ALA A 500 -6.23 3.80 -38.77
CA ALA A 500 -5.45 4.57 -37.80
C ALA A 500 -6.33 5.49 -36.96
N GLY A 501 -7.34 6.15 -37.59
CA GLY A 501 -8.34 6.94 -36.87
C GLY A 501 -9.16 6.11 -35.89
N THR A 502 -9.66 4.95 -36.33
CA THR A 502 -10.41 4.03 -35.46
C THR A 502 -9.58 3.54 -34.28
N ALA A 503 -8.30 3.16 -34.51
CA ALA A 503 -7.39 2.78 -33.43
C ALA A 503 -7.20 3.92 -32.41
N LEU A 504 -7.11 5.16 -32.90
CA LEU A 504 -6.98 6.34 -32.05
C LEU A 504 -8.27 6.60 -31.24
N ALA A 505 -9.45 6.41 -31.82
CA ALA A 505 -10.72 6.50 -31.10
C ALA A 505 -10.83 5.41 -30.01
N LEU A 506 -10.47 4.18 -30.34
CA LEU A 506 -10.42 3.08 -29.35
C LEU A 506 -9.42 3.35 -28.23
N ALA A 507 -8.28 3.96 -28.54
CA ALA A 507 -7.31 4.41 -27.53
C ALA A 507 -7.91 5.46 -26.57
N CYS A 508 -8.72 6.40 -27.09
CA CYS A 508 -9.45 7.36 -26.24
C CYS A 508 -10.45 6.65 -25.33
N VAL A 509 -11.18 5.65 -25.81
CA VAL A 509 -12.11 4.86 -24.98
C VAL A 509 -11.37 4.09 -23.89
N ALA A 510 -10.25 3.41 -24.26
CA ALA A 510 -9.41 2.69 -23.30
C ALA A 510 -8.81 3.63 -22.24
N TRP A 511 -8.35 4.81 -22.66
CA TRP A 511 -7.83 5.84 -21.76
C TRP A 511 -8.92 6.37 -20.82
N SER A 512 -10.11 6.66 -21.32
CA SER A 512 -11.24 7.09 -20.49
C SER A 512 -11.60 6.06 -19.44
N TRP A 513 -11.65 4.78 -19.83
CA TRP A 513 -11.89 3.68 -18.91
C TRP A 513 -10.81 3.62 -17.81
N PHE A 514 -9.53 3.70 -18.20
CA PHE A 514 -8.41 3.75 -17.27
C PHE A 514 -8.57 4.90 -16.25
N LEU A 515 -8.82 6.13 -16.72
CA LEU A 515 -9.00 7.30 -15.84
C LEU A 515 -10.16 7.11 -14.85
N LEU A 516 -11.29 6.56 -15.30
CA LEU A 516 -12.47 6.31 -14.45
C LEU A 516 -12.18 5.27 -13.37
N VAL A 517 -11.59 4.14 -13.74
CA VAL A 517 -11.34 3.03 -12.79
C VAL A 517 -10.25 3.40 -11.79
N THR A 518 -9.22 4.11 -12.21
CA THR A 518 -8.08 4.48 -11.37
C THR A 518 -8.28 5.77 -10.58
N ASN A 519 -9.35 6.51 -10.85
CA ASN A 519 -9.61 7.83 -10.25
C ASN A 519 -8.46 8.83 -10.46
N ALA A 520 -7.68 8.68 -11.56
CA ALA A 520 -6.44 9.42 -11.80
C ALA A 520 -6.62 10.94 -11.95
N LEU A 521 -7.83 11.39 -12.26
CA LEU A 521 -8.20 12.82 -12.35
C LEU A 521 -8.98 13.34 -11.14
N SER A 522 -8.99 12.59 -10.04
CA SER A 522 -9.61 13.04 -8.80
C SER A 522 -9.05 14.39 -8.35
N LEU A 523 -9.93 15.30 -7.99
CA LEU A 523 -9.55 16.59 -7.41
C LEU A 523 -9.23 16.51 -5.91
N ASN A 524 -9.39 15.33 -5.31
CA ASN A 524 -9.03 15.10 -3.92
C ASN A 524 -7.51 15.07 -3.76
N LEU A 525 -6.98 15.96 -2.91
CA LEU A 525 -5.56 16.03 -2.57
C LEU A 525 -5.23 15.37 -1.21
N ARG A 526 -6.11 14.55 -0.69
CA ARG A 526 -5.84 13.64 0.44
C ARG A 526 -5.31 12.32 -0.12
N TYR A 527 -4.06 12.35 -0.59
CA TYR A 527 -3.43 11.22 -1.27
C TYR A 527 -2.43 10.46 -0.41
#